data_6251d3d3126e7e478bbd688fae091908
#
_entry.id   6251d3d3126e7e478bbd688fae091908
#
_cell.length_a   1.000
_cell.length_b   1.000
_cell.length_c   1.000
_cell.angle_alpha   90.00
_cell.angle_beta   90.00
_cell.angle_gamma   90.00
#
_symmetry.space_group_name_H-M   'P 1'
#
loop_
_entity.id
_entity.type
_entity.pdbx_description
1 polymer ?
#
loop_
_entity_poly.entity_id
_entity_poly.type
_entity_poly.pdbx_seq_one_letter_code
_entity_poly.pdbx_strand_id
1 'polypeptide(L)'
;MYLGTQFAARTDSDYETFKQLGVNNINGFPDTPHQNWTTDNLIQYREKVESYDLKLDMVQLPLSSKDIDSRVKSGEFYNILTGTSPERDYEIERICKIIEMCSKAEIPAVKYNLNIIGIPRTESELGRGGAKLSTFRWDKADHGAKDTYAGKVSEDVFWERIDYFLEKVVTVAEEYKVRLACHPHDPYTPPGYKGVTRVLGTVEGLKKFISIQENDYHGLNFCQGTVTEMMDNPGEEIFDVIRYFGNKKKIFNVHFRNIKGNKLNFTEVFPDEGSINMYEAIKVYKEVNYKYMLMPDHVPEINAKDPKMTAFSYCYGYINALLQTLENN
;
A
#
# COMPACT_ATOMS: atom_id res chain seq x y z
N MET A 1 17.79 -3.63 -0.32
CA MET A 1 16.58 -3.18 -1.07
C MET A 1 16.59 -3.84 -2.43
N TYR A 2 15.45 -4.10 -3.00
CA TYR A 2 15.34 -4.72 -4.34
C TYR A 2 14.04 -4.28 -5.03
N LEU A 3 14.03 -4.37 -6.36
CA LEU A 3 12.88 -4.01 -7.16
C LEU A 3 11.77 -5.06 -6.99
N GLY A 4 10.56 -4.60 -6.71
CA GLY A 4 9.36 -5.40 -6.66
C GLY A 4 8.22 -4.85 -7.50
N THR A 5 7.11 -5.59 -7.53
CA THR A 5 5.87 -5.16 -8.17
C THR A 5 4.64 -5.62 -7.41
N GLN A 6 3.56 -4.83 -7.52
CA GLN A 6 2.20 -5.23 -7.20
C GLN A 6 1.29 -5.26 -8.44
N PHE A 7 1.88 -5.15 -9.62
CA PHE A 7 1.14 -5.34 -10.85
C PHE A 7 0.66 -6.79 -10.92
N ALA A 8 -0.66 -6.97 -11.06
CA ALA A 8 -1.24 -8.31 -11.09
C ALA A 8 -0.85 -9.03 -12.39
N ALA A 9 -0.01 -10.07 -12.28
CA ALA A 9 0.22 -11.00 -13.37
C ALA A 9 -1.05 -11.81 -13.62
N ARG A 10 -1.49 -11.87 -14.86
CA ARG A 10 -2.67 -12.64 -15.30
C ARG A 10 -2.31 -13.78 -16.23
N THR A 11 -1.16 -13.69 -16.86
CA THR A 11 -0.65 -14.65 -17.82
C THR A 11 0.79 -15.01 -17.51
N ASP A 12 1.26 -16.11 -18.04
CA ASP A 12 2.65 -16.52 -17.93
C ASP A 12 3.61 -15.47 -18.55
N SER A 13 3.18 -14.85 -19.65
CA SER A 13 3.90 -13.75 -20.28
C SER A 13 4.08 -12.53 -19.37
N ASP A 14 3.18 -12.28 -18.42
CA ASP A 14 3.35 -11.18 -17.46
C ASP A 14 4.53 -11.47 -16.51
N TYR A 15 4.64 -12.70 -15.99
CA TYR A 15 5.76 -13.11 -15.13
C TYR A 15 7.11 -13.05 -15.88
N GLU A 16 7.13 -13.54 -17.11
CA GLU A 16 8.32 -13.44 -17.98
C GLU A 16 8.71 -11.97 -18.20
N THR A 17 7.73 -11.11 -18.49
CA THR A 17 7.94 -9.68 -18.69
C THR A 17 8.50 -9.02 -17.42
N PHE A 18 7.98 -9.32 -16.25
CA PHE A 18 8.53 -8.81 -14.99
C PHE A 18 9.99 -9.19 -14.83
N LYS A 19 10.33 -10.46 -15.06
CA LYS A 19 11.72 -10.93 -14.98
C LYS A 19 12.63 -10.22 -15.97
N GLN A 20 12.20 -10.07 -17.22
CA GLN A 20 12.94 -9.36 -18.28
C GLN A 20 13.18 -7.89 -17.94
N LEU A 21 12.24 -7.25 -17.21
CA LEU A 21 12.35 -5.86 -16.74
C LEU A 21 13.14 -5.70 -15.44
N GLY A 22 13.72 -6.79 -14.92
CA GLY A 22 14.56 -6.78 -13.72
C GLY A 22 13.78 -6.79 -12.40
N VAL A 23 12.47 -7.05 -12.42
CA VAL A 23 11.70 -7.31 -11.21
C VAL A 23 12.14 -8.64 -10.62
N ASN A 24 12.32 -8.69 -9.30
CA ASN A 24 12.74 -9.91 -8.61
C ASN A 24 11.67 -10.43 -7.65
N ASN A 25 10.79 -9.55 -7.14
CA ASN A 25 9.89 -9.90 -6.07
C ASN A 25 8.47 -9.36 -6.35
N ILE A 26 7.47 -10.13 -5.92
CA ILE A 26 6.05 -9.82 -6.17
C ILE A 26 5.29 -9.67 -4.86
N ASN A 27 4.43 -8.66 -4.80
CA ASN A 27 3.26 -8.59 -3.94
C ASN A 27 2.04 -8.98 -4.79
N GLY A 28 1.41 -10.11 -4.49
CA GLY A 28 0.32 -10.63 -5.30
C GLY A 28 -0.75 -11.36 -4.48
N PHE A 29 -1.57 -12.10 -5.16
CA PHE A 29 -2.59 -12.96 -4.55
C PHE A 29 -3.01 -14.05 -5.55
N PRO A 30 -3.46 -15.23 -5.09
CA PRO A 30 -4.01 -16.25 -5.96
C PRO A 30 -5.24 -15.76 -6.74
N ASP A 31 -5.47 -16.30 -7.91
CA ASP A 31 -6.68 -16.00 -8.71
C ASP A 31 -7.97 -16.52 -8.04
N THR A 32 -7.84 -17.47 -7.12
CA THR A 32 -8.94 -18.01 -6.34
C THR A 32 -9.50 -16.97 -5.37
N PRO A 33 -10.83 -16.82 -5.24
CA PRO A 33 -11.42 -15.94 -4.24
C PRO A 33 -10.93 -16.26 -2.82
N HIS A 34 -10.66 -15.23 -2.01
CA HIS A 34 -10.04 -15.37 -0.69
C HIS A 34 -10.81 -16.29 0.30
N GLN A 35 -12.13 -16.43 0.10
CA GLN A 35 -12.95 -17.35 0.89
C GLN A 35 -12.51 -18.81 0.74
N ASN A 36 -11.93 -19.13 -0.41
CA ASN A 36 -11.48 -20.48 -0.78
C ASN A 36 -9.96 -20.67 -0.63
N TRP A 37 -9.24 -19.68 -0.08
CA TRP A 37 -7.79 -19.84 0.14
C TRP A 37 -7.51 -20.94 1.16
N THR A 38 -6.55 -21.78 0.80
CA THR A 38 -5.96 -22.83 1.62
C THR A 38 -4.44 -22.69 1.61
N THR A 39 -3.77 -23.38 2.52
CA THR A 39 -2.29 -23.43 2.50
C THR A 39 -1.78 -23.95 1.15
N ASP A 40 -2.40 -24.98 0.60
CA ASP A 40 -1.98 -25.58 -0.67
C ASP A 40 -2.12 -24.61 -1.84
N ASN A 41 -3.21 -23.80 -1.89
CA ASN A 41 -3.36 -22.78 -2.94
C ASN A 41 -2.27 -21.71 -2.84
N LEU A 42 -1.87 -21.31 -1.63
CA LEU A 42 -0.80 -20.34 -1.44
C LEU A 42 0.56 -20.92 -1.80
N ILE A 43 0.82 -22.20 -1.48
CA ILE A 43 2.03 -22.91 -1.91
C ILE A 43 2.09 -22.99 -3.44
N GLN A 44 1.02 -23.44 -4.09
CA GLN A 44 0.97 -23.52 -5.55
C GLN A 44 1.17 -22.16 -6.21
N TYR A 45 0.58 -21.10 -5.64
CA TYR A 45 0.79 -19.74 -6.14
C TYR A 45 2.24 -19.28 -5.98
N ARG A 46 2.87 -19.54 -4.82
CA ARG A 46 4.28 -19.23 -4.60
C ARG A 46 5.16 -20.00 -5.58
N GLU A 47 4.98 -21.32 -5.72
CA GLU A 47 5.75 -22.17 -6.63
C GLU A 47 5.58 -21.72 -8.10
N LYS A 48 4.36 -21.30 -8.50
CA LYS A 48 4.15 -20.71 -9.82
C LYS A 48 5.01 -19.45 -10.01
N VAL A 49 5.01 -18.51 -9.06
CA VAL A 49 5.84 -17.32 -9.12
C VAL A 49 7.32 -17.67 -9.19
N GLU A 50 7.78 -18.62 -8.37
CA GLU A 50 9.18 -19.05 -8.29
C GLU A 50 9.63 -19.79 -9.56
N SER A 51 8.74 -20.43 -10.30
CA SER A 51 9.06 -21.08 -11.59
C SER A 51 9.52 -20.09 -12.67
N TYR A 52 9.29 -18.79 -12.48
CA TYR A 52 9.79 -17.70 -13.33
C TYR A 52 11.00 -16.97 -12.74
N ASP A 53 11.72 -17.59 -11.79
CA ASP A 53 12.83 -16.95 -11.06
C ASP A 53 12.45 -15.65 -10.33
N LEU A 54 11.21 -15.55 -9.89
CA LEU A 54 10.65 -14.46 -9.07
C LEU A 54 10.41 -14.96 -7.65
N LYS A 55 10.24 -14.06 -6.68
CA LYS A 55 9.87 -14.41 -5.31
C LYS A 55 8.52 -13.82 -4.94
N LEU A 56 7.67 -14.60 -4.33
CA LEU A 56 6.45 -14.10 -3.71
C LEU A 56 6.75 -13.62 -2.30
N ASP A 57 7.00 -12.33 -2.15
CA ASP A 57 7.39 -11.71 -0.88
C ASP A 57 6.19 -11.29 -0.02
N MET A 58 5.03 -11.10 -0.65
CA MET A 58 3.88 -10.53 0.05
C MET A 58 2.57 -10.94 -0.62
N VAL A 59 1.55 -11.15 0.19
CA VAL A 59 0.17 -11.40 -0.26
C VAL A 59 -0.75 -10.26 0.19
N GLN A 60 -1.61 -9.81 -0.72
CA GLN A 60 -2.65 -8.83 -0.40
C GLN A 60 -3.80 -9.51 0.36
N LEU A 61 -4.07 -9.07 1.58
CA LEU A 61 -5.24 -9.50 2.34
C LEU A 61 -6.55 -8.99 1.71
N PRO A 62 -7.70 -9.63 2.00
CA PRO A 62 -9.03 -9.18 1.54
C PRO A 62 -9.50 -7.91 2.28
N LEU A 63 -8.59 -7.01 2.52
CA LEU A 63 -8.75 -5.65 3.02
C LEU A 63 -8.08 -4.72 2.01
N SER A 64 -8.73 -4.53 0.86
CA SER A 64 -8.21 -3.75 -0.26
C SER A 64 -8.35 -2.22 -0.04
N SER A 65 -7.87 -1.42 -1.00
CA SER A 65 -8.05 0.03 -0.99
C SER A 65 -9.43 0.52 -1.44
N LYS A 66 -10.37 -0.38 -1.79
CA LYS A 66 -11.73 -0.01 -2.18
C LYS A 66 -12.46 0.71 -1.05
N ASP A 67 -13.42 1.57 -1.43
CA ASP A 67 -14.37 2.13 -0.47
C ASP A 67 -15.29 1.04 0.11
N ILE A 68 -15.86 1.33 1.28
CA ILE A 68 -16.65 0.34 2.02
C ILE A 68 -17.93 -0.07 1.28
N ASP A 69 -18.55 0.86 0.53
CA ASP A 69 -19.76 0.58 -0.25
C ASP A 69 -19.47 -0.44 -1.37
N SER A 70 -18.30 -0.33 -1.99
CA SER A 70 -17.81 -1.28 -2.98
C SER A 70 -17.48 -2.64 -2.37
N ARG A 71 -16.89 -2.67 -1.15
CA ARG A 71 -16.61 -3.93 -0.43
C ARG A 71 -17.89 -4.66 -0.05
N VAL A 72 -18.89 -3.97 0.46
CA VAL A 72 -20.22 -4.54 0.76
C VAL A 72 -20.80 -5.21 -0.48
N LYS A 73 -20.70 -4.57 -1.65
CA LYS A 73 -21.20 -5.12 -2.92
C LYS A 73 -20.42 -6.32 -3.43
N SER A 74 -19.09 -6.33 -3.23
CA SER A 74 -18.20 -7.40 -3.71
C SER A 74 -18.02 -8.56 -2.73
N GLY A 75 -18.56 -8.46 -1.51
CA GLY A 75 -18.40 -9.48 -0.47
C GLY A 75 -16.98 -9.53 0.12
N GLU A 76 -16.19 -8.45 -0.02
CA GLU A 76 -14.92 -8.30 0.70
C GLU A 76 -15.18 -7.98 2.18
N PHE A 77 -14.17 -8.20 3.02
CA PHE A 77 -14.27 -7.90 4.45
C PHE A 77 -14.48 -6.41 4.70
N TYR A 78 -15.54 -6.06 5.42
CA TYR A 78 -15.90 -4.69 5.78
C TYR A 78 -16.37 -4.54 7.23
N ASN A 79 -16.76 -5.63 7.90
CA ASN A 79 -17.29 -5.57 9.27
C ASN A 79 -16.21 -5.18 10.28
N ILE A 80 -14.94 -5.48 10.02
CA ILE A 80 -13.79 -4.95 10.79
C ILE A 80 -13.86 -3.42 10.84
N LEU A 81 -14.22 -2.78 9.73
CA LEU A 81 -14.24 -1.31 9.59
C LEU A 81 -15.56 -0.68 10.06
N THR A 82 -16.66 -1.42 10.10
CA THR A 82 -17.95 -0.94 10.66
C THR A 82 -18.05 -1.21 12.15
N GLY A 83 -17.25 -2.13 12.69
CA GLY A 83 -17.32 -2.56 14.08
C GLY A 83 -18.52 -3.46 14.40
N THR A 84 -19.11 -4.10 13.38
CA THR A 84 -20.32 -4.92 13.52
C THR A 84 -19.96 -6.35 13.93
N SER A 85 -20.32 -6.76 15.16
CA SER A 85 -20.16 -8.13 15.65
C SER A 85 -21.48 -8.90 15.58
N PRO A 86 -21.48 -10.24 15.38
CA PRO A 86 -20.30 -11.12 15.42
C PRO A 86 -19.49 -11.17 14.11
N GLU A 87 -19.94 -10.55 13.03
CA GLU A 87 -19.31 -10.62 11.70
C GLU A 87 -17.88 -10.06 11.71
N ARG A 88 -17.61 -9.00 12.49
CA ARG A 88 -16.26 -8.46 12.71
C ARG A 88 -15.30 -9.53 13.23
N ASP A 89 -15.74 -10.29 14.23
CA ASP A 89 -14.91 -11.31 14.85
C ASP A 89 -14.61 -12.45 13.88
N TYR A 90 -15.59 -12.86 13.10
CA TYR A 90 -15.41 -13.83 12.03
C TYR A 90 -14.38 -13.36 10.97
N GLU A 91 -14.49 -12.11 10.53
CA GLU A 91 -13.53 -11.55 9.57
C GLU A 91 -12.10 -11.51 10.13
N ILE A 92 -11.95 -11.12 11.42
CA ILE A 92 -10.64 -11.12 12.11
C ILE A 92 -10.07 -12.53 12.20
N GLU A 93 -10.87 -13.52 12.56
CA GLU A 93 -10.45 -14.93 12.61
C GLU A 93 -10.00 -15.43 11.24
N ARG A 94 -10.71 -15.04 10.17
CA ARG A 94 -10.29 -15.36 8.80
C ARG A 94 -8.96 -14.71 8.42
N ILE A 95 -8.70 -13.45 8.82
CA ILE A 95 -7.40 -12.80 8.62
C ILE A 95 -6.30 -13.56 9.38
N CYS A 96 -6.52 -13.90 10.64
CA CYS A 96 -5.59 -14.70 11.43
C CYS A 96 -5.26 -16.04 10.72
N LYS A 97 -6.28 -16.70 10.18
CA LYS A 97 -6.10 -17.96 9.44
C LYS A 97 -5.29 -17.77 8.15
N ILE A 98 -5.49 -16.66 7.44
CA ILE A 98 -4.70 -16.35 6.24
C ILE A 98 -3.23 -16.11 6.62
N ILE A 99 -2.96 -15.44 7.73
CA ILE A 99 -1.58 -15.23 8.23
C ILE A 99 -0.91 -16.58 8.54
N GLU A 100 -1.59 -17.50 9.24
CA GLU A 100 -1.12 -18.85 9.47
C GLU A 100 -0.82 -19.60 8.17
N MET A 101 -1.74 -19.51 7.18
CA MET A 101 -1.55 -20.14 5.86
C MET A 101 -0.36 -19.53 5.10
N CYS A 102 -0.16 -18.21 5.17
CA CYS A 102 1.01 -17.54 4.57
C CYS A 102 2.31 -18.04 5.18
N SER A 103 2.38 -18.17 6.52
CA SER A 103 3.56 -18.74 7.18
C SER A 103 3.86 -20.15 6.70
N LYS A 104 2.85 -21.04 6.67
CA LYS A 104 3.00 -22.42 6.21
C LYS A 104 3.38 -22.52 4.72
N ALA A 105 2.98 -21.52 3.94
CA ALA A 105 3.38 -21.39 2.54
C ALA A 105 4.70 -20.64 2.35
N GLU A 106 5.44 -20.33 3.43
CA GLU A 106 6.71 -19.60 3.42
C GLU A 106 6.61 -18.19 2.79
N ILE A 107 5.43 -17.55 2.90
CA ILE A 107 5.19 -16.17 2.46
C ILE A 107 5.41 -15.24 3.65
N PRO A 108 6.45 -14.37 3.62
CA PRO A 108 6.94 -13.70 4.82
C PRO A 108 6.15 -12.44 5.22
N ALA A 109 5.21 -11.98 4.39
CA ALA A 109 4.48 -10.75 4.66
C ALA A 109 3.09 -10.72 4.04
N VAL A 110 2.21 -9.90 4.64
CA VAL A 110 0.90 -9.57 4.06
C VAL A 110 0.69 -8.06 4.04
N LYS A 111 0.00 -7.58 3.00
CA LYS A 111 -0.38 -6.16 2.83
C LYS A 111 -1.88 -6.00 3.02
N TYR A 112 -2.30 -4.90 3.66
CA TYR A 112 -3.72 -4.60 3.86
C TYR A 112 -3.98 -3.10 3.98
N ASN A 113 -5.27 -2.74 3.87
CA ASN A 113 -5.76 -1.37 4.04
C ASN A 113 -6.92 -1.35 5.05
N LEU A 114 -6.89 -0.40 5.97
CA LEU A 114 -8.01 -0.12 6.86
C LEU A 114 -8.82 1.09 6.36
N ASN A 115 -9.14 1.07 5.06
CA ASN A 115 -9.71 2.20 4.33
C ASN A 115 -11.25 2.11 4.25
N ILE A 116 -11.95 3.19 4.58
CA ILE A 116 -13.42 3.28 4.54
C ILE A 116 -13.89 4.02 3.28
N ILE A 117 -13.29 5.16 2.96
CA ILE A 117 -13.79 6.02 1.88
C ILE A 117 -13.09 5.82 0.53
N GLY A 118 -12.29 4.79 0.39
CA GLY A 118 -11.54 4.53 -0.84
C GLY A 118 -10.40 5.51 -1.06
N ILE A 119 -10.06 5.72 -2.33
CA ILE A 119 -9.03 6.65 -2.78
C ILE A 119 -9.70 7.79 -3.54
N PRO A 120 -10.20 8.84 -2.86
CA PRO A 120 -10.84 9.96 -3.54
C PRO A 120 -9.85 10.71 -4.41
N ARG A 121 -10.29 11.03 -5.63
CA ARG A 121 -9.56 11.84 -6.61
C ARG A 121 -10.54 12.83 -7.24
N THR A 122 -9.99 13.90 -7.79
CA THR A 122 -10.72 14.86 -8.62
C THR A 122 -10.48 14.58 -10.11
N GLU A 123 -10.89 15.46 -10.99
CA GLU A 123 -10.64 15.31 -12.42
C GLU A 123 -9.13 15.22 -12.71
N SER A 124 -8.74 14.28 -13.58
CA SER A 124 -7.34 14.09 -13.96
C SER A 124 -6.80 15.30 -14.72
N GLU A 125 -5.56 15.67 -14.46
CA GLU A 125 -4.85 16.72 -15.17
C GLU A 125 -3.89 16.13 -16.21
N LEU A 126 -3.55 16.93 -17.23
CA LEU A 126 -2.59 16.52 -18.26
C LEU A 126 -1.17 16.91 -17.82
N GLY A 127 -0.28 15.95 -17.90
CA GLY A 127 1.15 16.11 -17.64
C GLY A 127 2.01 16.06 -18.89
N ARG A 128 3.25 15.65 -18.73
CA ARG A 128 4.25 15.49 -19.77
C ARG A 128 3.71 14.71 -20.97
N GLY A 129 3.83 15.26 -22.17
CA GLY A 129 3.39 14.61 -23.40
C GLY A 129 1.88 14.30 -23.48
N GLY A 130 1.06 14.93 -22.65
CA GLY A 130 -0.37 14.69 -22.58
C GLY A 130 -0.77 13.45 -21.75
N ALA A 131 0.14 12.88 -20.97
CA ALA A 131 -0.19 11.79 -20.04
C ALA A 131 -1.24 12.26 -19.04
N LYS A 132 -2.23 11.40 -18.71
CA LYS A 132 -3.24 11.73 -17.71
C LYS A 132 -2.69 11.38 -16.31
N LEU A 133 -2.78 12.35 -15.43
CA LEU A 133 -2.26 12.28 -14.08
C LEU A 133 -3.41 12.22 -13.08
N SER A 134 -3.39 11.24 -12.20
CA SER A 134 -4.30 11.13 -11.06
C SER A 134 -4.10 12.35 -10.16
N THR A 135 -5.17 13.06 -9.85
CA THR A 135 -5.10 14.39 -9.22
C THR A 135 -6.08 14.49 -8.06
N PHE A 136 -5.67 15.21 -7.04
CA PHE A 136 -6.55 15.59 -5.95
C PHE A 136 -6.42 17.09 -5.66
N ARG A 137 -7.56 17.80 -5.76
CA ARG A 137 -7.73 19.20 -5.45
C ARG A 137 -8.88 19.32 -4.46
N TRP A 138 -8.58 19.67 -3.22
CA TRP A 138 -9.59 19.75 -2.19
C TRP A 138 -10.74 20.72 -2.52
N ASP A 139 -10.41 21.86 -3.12
CA ASP A 139 -11.38 22.86 -3.58
C ASP A 139 -12.34 22.34 -4.66
N LYS A 140 -11.96 21.25 -5.36
CA LYS A 140 -12.78 20.58 -6.39
C LYS A 140 -13.37 19.26 -5.89
N ALA A 141 -13.12 18.88 -4.63
CA ALA A 141 -13.67 17.66 -4.07
C ALA A 141 -15.19 17.77 -3.87
N ASP A 142 -15.87 16.63 -3.88
CA ASP A 142 -17.31 16.59 -3.62
C ASP A 142 -17.60 16.81 -2.12
N HIS A 143 -17.74 18.08 -1.73
CA HIS A 143 -18.05 18.47 -0.36
C HIS A 143 -19.49 18.12 0.06
N GLY A 144 -20.38 17.82 -0.89
CA GLY A 144 -21.74 17.36 -0.66
C GLY A 144 -21.89 15.83 -0.62
N ALA A 145 -20.78 15.10 -0.71
CA ALA A 145 -20.81 13.65 -0.70
C ALA A 145 -21.48 13.11 0.58
N LYS A 146 -22.37 12.14 0.41
CA LYS A 146 -23.06 11.49 1.52
C LYS A 146 -22.09 10.63 2.34
N ASP A 147 -22.48 10.39 3.60
CA ASP A 147 -21.80 9.39 4.43
C ASP A 147 -21.79 8.03 3.73
N THR A 148 -20.73 7.26 3.94
CA THR A 148 -20.60 5.89 3.42
C THR A 148 -21.50 4.92 4.21
N TYR A 149 -21.54 3.67 3.78
CA TYR A 149 -22.20 2.57 4.52
C TYR A 149 -21.77 2.49 6.00
N ALA A 150 -20.54 2.88 6.33
CA ALA A 150 -20.06 2.92 7.72
C ALA A 150 -20.69 4.03 8.57
N GLY A 151 -21.44 4.96 7.95
CA GLY A 151 -21.99 6.13 8.63
C GLY A 151 -20.90 7.07 9.13
N LYS A 152 -21.18 7.74 10.26
CA LYS A 152 -20.22 8.65 10.89
C LYS A 152 -19.18 7.87 11.70
N VAL A 153 -17.91 8.02 11.34
CA VAL A 153 -16.78 7.40 12.01
C VAL A 153 -15.83 8.50 12.48
N SER A 154 -15.94 8.83 13.75
CA SER A 154 -15.05 9.78 14.40
C SER A 154 -13.64 9.20 14.58
N GLU A 155 -12.70 10.04 14.98
CA GLU A 155 -11.33 9.62 15.27
C GLU A 155 -11.29 8.51 16.33
N ASP A 156 -11.98 8.71 17.47
CA ASP A 156 -11.99 7.74 18.58
C ASP A 156 -12.60 6.40 18.18
N VAL A 157 -13.71 6.43 17.44
CA VAL A 157 -14.36 5.21 16.92
C VAL A 157 -13.44 4.47 15.95
N PHE A 158 -12.71 5.18 15.10
CA PHE A 158 -11.81 4.54 14.17
C PHE A 158 -10.60 3.92 14.89
N TRP A 159 -10.05 4.62 15.89
CA TRP A 159 -8.96 4.06 16.71
C TRP A 159 -9.40 2.83 17.52
N GLU A 160 -10.61 2.82 18.09
CA GLU A 160 -11.16 1.64 18.75
C GLU A 160 -11.22 0.44 17.81
N ARG A 161 -11.73 0.64 16.57
CA ARG A 161 -11.82 -0.45 15.59
C ARG A 161 -10.44 -0.96 15.16
N ILE A 162 -9.46 -0.08 15.01
CA ILE A 162 -8.08 -0.43 14.68
C ILE A 162 -7.44 -1.22 15.83
N ASP A 163 -7.55 -0.76 17.06
CA ASP A 163 -6.97 -1.43 18.21
C ASP A 163 -7.57 -2.82 18.42
N TYR A 164 -8.90 -2.93 18.35
CA TYR A 164 -9.59 -4.22 18.42
C TYR A 164 -9.13 -5.22 17.36
N PHE A 165 -8.89 -4.76 16.13
CA PHE A 165 -8.35 -5.59 15.06
C PHE A 165 -6.90 -6.00 15.34
N LEU A 166 -6.05 -5.05 15.73
CA LEU A 166 -4.61 -5.27 15.93
C LEU A 166 -4.33 -6.19 17.10
N GLU A 167 -5.11 -6.12 18.20
CA GLU A 167 -4.95 -6.95 19.39
C GLU A 167 -4.84 -8.46 19.06
N LYS A 168 -5.70 -8.94 18.17
CA LYS A 168 -5.68 -10.34 17.73
C LYS A 168 -4.68 -10.62 16.63
N VAL A 169 -4.67 -9.76 15.61
CA VAL A 169 -3.94 -10.02 14.37
C VAL A 169 -2.42 -9.90 14.57
N VAL A 170 -1.97 -8.96 15.42
CA VAL A 170 -0.53 -8.78 15.70
C VAL A 170 0.03 -9.97 16.50
N THR A 171 -0.72 -10.48 17.47
CA THR A 171 -0.33 -11.68 18.24
C THR A 171 -0.11 -12.89 17.33
N VAL A 172 -1.03 -13.11 16.37
CA VAL A 172 -0.91 -14.20 15.40
C VAL A 172 0.25 -13.96 14.42
N ALA A 173 0.44 -12.73 13.98
CA ALA A 173 1.55 -12.37 13.09
C ALA A 173 2.93 -12.61 13.75
N GLU A 174 3.06 -12.32 15.05
CA GLU A 174 4.25 -12.64 15.82
C GLU A 174 4.48 -14.14 15.97
N GLU A 175 3.44 -14.89 16.29
CA GLU A 175 3.50 -16.36 16.42
C GLU A 175 3.99 -17.00 15.12
N TYR A 176 3.39 -16.60 14.00
CA TYR A 176 3.67 -17.17 12.67
C TYR A 176 4.80 -16.47 11.89
N LYS A 177 5.44 -15.44 12.46
CA LYS A 177 6.56 -14.70 11.86
C LYS A 177 6.21 -14.07 10.50
N VAL A 178 4.99 -13.57 10.33
CA VAL A 178 4.49 -12.91 9.11
C VAL A 178 4.35 -11.41 9.36
N ARG A 179 5.04 -10.58 8.57
CA ARG A 179 4.97 -9.12 8.70
C ARG A 179 3.63 -8.59 8.19
N LEU A 180 3.01 -7.74 9.01
CA LEU A 180 1.76 -7.03 8.69
C LEU A 180 2.08 -5.63 8.14
N ALA A 181 1.89 -5.41 6.87
CA ALA A 181 2.18 -4.17 6.18
C ALA A 181 0.88 -3.37 5.90
N CYS A 182 0.53 -2.43 6.79
CA CYS A 182 -0.64 -1.57 6.62
C CYS A 182 -0.34 -0.40 5.69
N HIS A 183 -1.22 -0.16 4.71
CA HIS A 183 -1.15 1.01 3.83
C HIS A 183 -1.75 2.25 4.50
N PRO A 184 -1.13 3.45 4.41
CA PRO A 184 -1.72 4.71 4.85
C PRO A 184 -3.06 5.00 4.15
N HIS A 185 -3.86 5.92 4.70
CA HIS A 185 -5.06 6.41 4.03
C HIS A 185 -4.69 7.41 2.92
N ASP A 186 -5.03 7.08 1.69
CA ASP A 186 -4.75 7.86 0.48
C ASP A 186 -6.03 8.54 -0.06
N PRO A 187 -6.04 9.90 -0.19
CA PRO A 187 -5.14 10.87 0.41
C PRO A 187 -5.56 11.28 1.84
N TYR A 188 -4.83 12.20 2.45
CA TYR A 188 -5.38 12.95 3.58
C TYR A 188 -6.65 13.70 3.14
N THR A 189 -7.67 13.69 4.02
CA THR A 189 -8.85 14.55 3.89
C THR A 189 -9.17 15.17 5.24
N PRO A 190 -9.72 16.38 5.29
CA PRO A 190 -10.20 16.98 6.53
C PRO A 190 -11.19 16.05 7.26
N PRO A 191 -11.19 16.09 8.60
CA PRO A 191 -12.09 15.27 9.41
C PRO A 191 -13.56 15.38 9.00
N GLY A 192 -14.25 14.24 8.95
CA GLY A 192 -15.67 14.18 8.61
C GLY A 192 -15.99 14.13 7.11
N TYR A 193 -14.99 14.17 6.22
CA TYR A 193 -15.25 13.98 4.80
C TYR A 193 -15.89 12.60 4.54
N LYS A 194 -17.03 12.56 3.85
CA LYS A 194 -17.88 11.37 3.67
C LYS A 194 -18.20 10.65 4.98
N GLY A 195 -18.36 11.40 6.07
CA GLY A 195 -18.67 10.90 7.41
C GLY A 195 -17.44 10.38 8.19
N VAL A 196 -16.23 10.36 7.63
CA VAL A 196 -15.09 9.64 8.21
C VAL A 196 -13.92 10.56 8.55
N THR A 197 -13.32 10.38 9.73
CA THR A 197 -12.00 10.93 10.06
C THR A 197 -10.92 9.92 9.74
N ARG A 198 -10.07 10.23 8.76
CA ARG A 198 -9.01 9.33 8.27
C ARG A 198 -7.78 9.35 9.17
N VAL A 199 -7.78 8.52 10.21
CA VAL A 199 -6.72 8.50 11.23
C VAL A 199 -5.34 8.09 10.72
N LEU A 200 -5.25 7.29 9.66
CA LEU A 200 -3.98 6.92 8.99
C LEU A 200 -3.65 7.86 7.82
N GLY A 201 -4.28 9.02 7.74
CA GLY A 201 -4.06 10.06 6.74
C GLY A 201 -3.09 11.16 7.20
N THR A 202 -2.40 10.99 8.32
CA THR A 202 -1.41 11.93 8.84
C THR A 202 -0.19 11.19 9.35
N VAL A 203 0.98 11.87 9.34
CA VAL A 203 2.22 11.30 9.89
C VAL A 203 2.06 10.94 11.37
N GLU A 204 1.40 11.80 12.16
CA GLU A 204 1.14 11.54 13.58
C GLU A 204 0.20 10.34 13.78
N GLY A 205 -0.80 10.19 12.91
CA GLY A 205 -1.66 8.99 12.91
C GLY A 205 -0.88 7.72 12.61
N LEU A 206 0.06 7.75 11.67
CA LEU A 206 0.95 6.60 11.39
C LEU A 206 1.89 6.30 12.55
N LYS A 207 2.41 7.32 13.24
CA LYS A 207 3.21 7.14 14.46
C LYS A 207 2.41 6.48 15.57
N LYS A 208 1.17 6.95 15.81
CA LYS A 208 0.25 6.32 16.76
C LYS A 208 -0.07 4.88 16.36
N PHE A 209 -0.35 4.62 15.09
CA PHE A 209 -0.66 3.28 14.58
C PHE A 209 0.41 2.26 14.89
N ILE A 210 1.68 2.55 14.64
CA ILE A 210 2.78 1.61 14.92
C ILE A 210 3.09 1.45 16.41
N SER A 211 2.55 2.31 17.28
CA SER A 211 2.66 2.20 18.73
C SER A 211 1.53 1.40 19.39
N ILE A 212 0.41 1.21 18.69
CA ILE A 212 -0.68 0.33 19.13
C ILE A 212 -0.24 -1.11 18.88
N GLN A 213 -0.27 -1.97 19.91
CA GLN A 213 0.22 -3.36 19.84
C GLN A 213 1.64 -3.41 19.23
N GLU A 214 2.58 -2.60 19.76
CA GLU A 214 3.94 -2.48 19.22
C GLU A 214 4.63 -3.84 19.16
N ASN A 215 5.06 -4.26 17.95
CA ASN A 215 5.61 -5.56 17.67
C ASN A 215 6.51 -5.53 16.43
N ASP A 216 7.51 -6.41 16.36
CA ASP A 216 8.43 -6.50 15.22
C ASP A 216 7.73 -6.91 13.90
N TYR A 217 6.56 -7.52 13.99
CA TYR A 217 5.75 -7.96 12.84
C TYR A 217 4.62 -6.98 12.49
N HIS A 218 4.47 -5.89 13.23
CA HIS A 218 3.50 -4.83 12.97
C HIS A 218 4.18 -3.57 12.44
N GLY A 219 3.77 -3.13 11.23
CA GLY A 219 4.37 -1.98 10.56
C GLY A 219 3.60 -1.53 9.31
N LEU A 220 4.30 -0.89 8.40
CA LEU A 220 3.71 -0.18 7.27
C LEU A 220 4.10 -0.81 5.91
N ASN A 221 3.13 -0.86 5.03
CA ASN A 221 3.36 -0.69 3.61
C ASN A 221 3.51 0.81 3.37
N PHE A 222 4.73 1.32 3.47
CA PHE A 222 5.05 2.74 3.42
C PHE A 222 4.87 3.26 2.00
N CYS A 223 3.66 3.73 1.68
CA CYS A 223 3.44 4.43 0.42
C CYS A 223 4.03 5.83 0.50
N GLN A 224 5.26 6.00 -0.04
CA GLN A 224 5.95 7.29 -0.03
C GLN A 224 5.09 8.40 -0.64
N GLY A 225 4.43 8.12 -1.78
CA GLY A 225 3.51 9.07 -2.40
C GLY A 225 2.40 9.51 -1.45
N THR A 226 1.68 8.56 -0.85
CA THR A 226 0.59 8.87 0.11
C THR A 226 1.10 9.61 1.35
N VAL A 227 2.27 9.27 1.86
CA VAL A 227 2.85 9.98 3.00
C VAL A 227 3.22 11.41 2.63
N THR A 228 3.72 11.66 1.42
CA THR A 228 4.00 13.02 0.93
C THR A 228 2.73 13.86 0.70
N GLU A 229 1.59 13.22 0.41
CA GLU A 229 0.27 13.86 0.35
C GLU A 229 -0.25 14.38 1.72
N MET A 230 0.44 14.05 2.81
CA MET A 230 0.13 14.54 4.17
C MET A 230 0.91 15.81 4.54
N MET A 231 1.86 16.25 3.70
CA MET A 231 2.86 17.25 4.01
C MET A 231 2.59 18.58 3.31
N ASP A 232 2.99 19.67 3.97
CA ASP A 232 2.95 21.01 3.38
C ASP A 232 4.19 21.28 2.51
N ASN A 233 5.36 20.73 2.88
CA ASN A 233 6.63 20.80 2.16
C ASN A 233 7.21 19.40 1.90
N PRO A 234 6.58 18.59 1.03
CA PRO A 234 6.91 17.17 0.88
C PRO A 234 8.36 16.91 0.44
N GLY A 235 8.98 17.83 -0.32
CA GLY A 235 10.36 17.71 -0.78
C GLY A 235 11.42 17.82 0.33
N GLU A 236 11.05 18.35 1.49
CA GLU A 236 11.92 18.48 2.65
C GLU A 236 11.54 17.50 3.77
N GLU A 237 10.25 17.44 4.09
CA GLU A 237 9.75 16.70 5.26
C GLU A 237 9.84 15.17 5.12
N ILE A 238 9.75 14.63 3.90
CA ILE A 238 9.67 13.17 3.68
C ILE A 238 10.90 12.42 4.21
N PHE A 239 12.09 13.00 4.12
CA PHE A 239 13.32 12.34 4.50
C PHE A 239 13.37 12.02 5.99
N ASP A 240 12.94 12.94 6.83
CA ASP A 240 12.87 12.74 8.28
C ASP A 240 11.80 11.72 8.67
N VAL A 241 10.70 11.68 7.92
CA VAL A 241 9.65 10.68 8.13
C VAL A 241 10.13 9.28 7.75
N ILE A 242 10.88 9.14 6.64
CA ILE A 242 11.53 7.87 6.27
C ILE A 242 12.51 7.44 7.38
N ARG A 243 13.35 8.37 7.89
CA ARG A 243 14.27 8.08 9.01
C ARG A 243 13.53 7.63 10.26
N TYR A 244 12.43 8.31 10.61
CA TYR A 244 11.65 7.95 11.80
C TYR A 244 11.13 6.50 11.75
N PHE A 245 10.43 6.12 10.69
CA PHE A 245 9.86 4.78 10.56
C PHE A 245 10.93 3.72 10.24
N GLY A 246 11.95 4.08 9.46
CA GLY A 246 13.04 3.20 9.09
C GLY A 246 13.92 2.81 10.28
N ASN A 247 14.31 3.77 11.13
CA ASN A 247 15.09 3.51 12.34
C ASN A 247 14.31 2.66 13.36
N LYS A 248 12.99 2.77 13.38
CA LYS A 248 12.10 1.89 14.16
C LYS A 248 11.86 0.52 13.49
N LYS A 249 12.40 0.29 12.30
CA LYS A 249 12.20 -0.94 11.50
C LYS A 249 10.73 -1.25 11.20
N LYS A 250 9.91 -0.20 11.01
CA LYS A 250 8.47 -0.32 10.78
C LYS A 250 8.07 -0.20 9.29
N ILE A 251 9.04 -0.17 8.37
CA ILE A 251 8.79 -0.15 6.93
C ILE A 251 9.00 -1.57 6.39
N PHE A 252 7.93 -2.22 5.95
CA PHE A 252 7.95 -3.61 5.44
C PHE A 252 7.81 -3.73 3.93
N ASN A 253 7.34 -2.67 3.28
CA ASN A 253 7.28 -2.48 1.84
C ASN A 253 7.26 -0.99 1.54
N VAL A 254 7.76 -0.58 0.37
CA VAL A 254 7.71 0.81 -0.08
C VAL A 254 7.03 0.90 -1.44
N HIS A 255 5.94 1.68 -1.51
CA HIS A 255 5.46 2.23 -2.77
C HIS A 255 6.29 3.48 -3.10
N PHE A 256 7.25 3.31 -3.99
CA PHE A 256 8.23 4.32 -4.35
C PHE A 256 7.66 5.26 -5.42
N ARG A 257 6.62 6.01 -5.05
CA ARG A 257 5.85 6.92 -5.87
C ARG A 257 6.20 8.38 -5.55
N ASN A 258 6.12 9.24 -6.56
CA ASN A 258 6.33 10.68 -6.45
C ASN A 258 5.04 11.45 -6.74
N ILE A 259 4.89 12.61 -6.13
CA ILE A 259 3.81 13.56 -6.39
C ILE A 259 4.38 14.93 -6.68
N LYS A 260 3.61 15.76 -7.38
CA LYS A 260 3.86 17.20 -7.53
C LYS A 260 2.77 17.97 -6.82
N GLY A 261 3.16 18.87 -5.94
CA GLY A 261 2.25 19.60 -5.05
C GLY A 261 2.44 19.23 -3.59
N ASN A 262 1.38 19.34 -2.80
CA ASN A 262 1.42 19.17 -1.35
C ASN A 262 0.06 18.68 -0.81
N LYS A 263 -0.08 18.69 0.50
CA LYS A 263 -1.32 18.31 1.20
C LYS A 263 -2.54 19.00 0.60
N LEU A 264 -3.58 18.22 0.32
CA LEU A 264 -4.85 18.66 -0.27
C LEU A 264 -4.78 19.19 -1.71
N ASN A 265 -3.58 19.27 -2.31
CA ASN A 265 -3.41 19.87 -3.62
C ASN A 265 -2.22 19.24 -4.36
N PHE A 266 -2.41 18.07 -4.94
CA PHE A 266 -1.33 17.33 -5.58
C PHE A 266 -1.78 16.62 -6.87
N THR A 267 -0.78 16.19 -7.62
CA THR A 267 -0.90 15.34 -8.80
C THR A 267 0.12 14.21 -8.73
N GLU A 268 -0.30 12.99 -9.00
CA GLU A 268 0.60 11.83 -9.11
C GLU A 268 1.33 11.91 -10.45
N VAL A 269 2.65 11.96 -10.40
CA VAL A 269 3.49 12.20 -11.58
C VAL A 269 4.44 11.05 -11.86
N PHE A 270 5.19 11.12 -12.96
CA PHE A 270 6.32 10.22 -13.16
C PHE A 270 7.35 10.38 -12.03
N PRO A 271 8.11 9.33 -11.69
CA PRO A 271 9.03 9.40 -10.56
C PRO A 271 10.09 10.50 -10.66
N ASP A 272 10.43 10.93 -11.87
CA ASP A 272 11.42 11.97 -12.17
C ASP A 272 10.88 13.41 -12.17
N GLU A 273 9.55 13.61 -12.02
CA GLU A 273 8.91 14.94 -12.17
C GLU A 273 8.37 15.55 -10.86
N GLY A 274 8.40 14.80 -9.76
CA GLY A 274 7.70 15.19 -8.53
C GLY A 274 8.47 16.17 -7.65
N SER A 275 7.83 16.49 -6.52
CA SER A 275 8.39 17.35 -5.49
C SER A 275 9.53 16.69 -4.71
N ILE A 276 9.60 15.35 -4.73
CA ILE A 276 10.59 14.58 -3.99
C ILE A 276 11.80 14.28 -4.89
N ASN A 277 13.00 14.57 -4.38
CA ASN A 277 14.22 14.05 -4.98
C ASN A 277 14.34 12.56 -4.69
N MET A 278 13.99 11.70 -5.66
CA MET A 278 13.95 10.25 -5.51
C MET A 278 15.34 9.65 -5.28
N TYR A 279 16.40 10.29 -5.78
CA TYR A 279 17.77 9.89 -5.50
C TYR A 279 18.15 10.11 -4.03
N GLU A 280 17.78 11.24 -3.45
CA GLU A 280 17.98 11.47 -2.02
C GLU A 280 17.10 10.53 -1.18
N ALA A 281 15.86 10.27 -1.60
CA ALA A 281 14.99 9.33 -0.90
C ALA A 281 15.58 7.92 -0.81
N ILE A 282 16.13 7.39 -1.92
CA ILE A 282 16.71 6.03 -1.91
C ILE A 282 17.98 5.95 -1.03
N LYS A 283 18.74 7.04 -0.93
CA LYS A 283 19.89 7.15 0.02
C LYS A 283 19.42 7.08 1.46
N VAL A 284 18.31 7.75 1.80
CA VAL A 284 17.75 7.71 3.15
C VAL A 284 17.22 6.30 3.47
N TYR A 285 16.61 5.58 2.54
CA TYR A 285 16.26 4.17 2.73
C TYR A 285 17.51 3.29 2.96
N LYS A 286 18.62 3.56 2.28
CA LYS A 286 19.93 2.88 2.55
C LYS A 286 20.45 3.24 3.95
N GLU A 287 20.42 4.52 4.33
CA GLU A 287 20.84 5.04 5.64
C GLU A 287 20.15 4.31 6.80
N VAL A 288 18.83 4.12 6.72
CA VAL A 288 18.05 3.41 7.75
C VAL A 288 18.08 1.88 7.59
N ASN A 289 18.93 1.35 6.70
CA ASN A 289 19.11 -0.08 6.47
C ASN A 289 17.80 -0.80 6.06
N TYR A 290 16.97 -0.15 5.25
CA TYR A 290 15.78 -0.78 4.68
C TYR A 290 16.17 -1.93 3.74
N LYS A 291 15.49 -3.09 3.84
CA LYS A 291 15.94 -4.34 3.18
C LYS A 291 14.93 -4.96 2.22
N TYR A 292 13.73 -4.41 2.10
CA TYR A 292 12.63 -5.04 1.36
C TYR A 292 12.39 -4.40 -0.01
N MET A 293 11.20 -4.65 -0.59
CA MET A 293 10.84 -4.17 -1.92
C MET A 293 10.69 -2.66 -2.01
N LEU A 294 11.19 -2.10 -3.10
CA LEU A 294 10.76 -0.82 -3.66
C LEU A 294 9.95 -1.11 -4.92
N MET A 295 8.73 -0.61 -5.02
CA MET A 295 7.87 -0.89 -6.15
C MET A 295 7.11 0.34 -6.63
N PRO A 296 6.77 0.43 -7.93
CA PRO A 296 5.78 1.37 -8.42
C PRO A 296 4.41 1.09 -7.78
N ASP A 297 3.60 2.13 -7.69
CA ASP A 297 2.22 2.03 -7.19
C ASP A 297 1.25 2.57 -8.25
N HIS A 298 0.77 3.80 -8.10
CA HIS A 298 0.07 4.48 -9.17
C HIS A 298 1.06 5.03 -10.19
N VAL A 299 0.72 4.94 -11.46
CA VAL A 299 1.53 5.44 -12.57
C VAL A 299 0.67 6.31 -13.48
N PRO A 300 1.23 7.34 -14.15
CA PRO A 300 0.50 8.11 -15.13
C PRO A 300 -0.08 7.25 -16.25
N GLU A 301 -1.29 7.59 -16.72
CA GLU A 301 -1.89 6.96 -17.90
C GLU A 301 -1.25 7.54 -19.15
N ILE A 302 -0.47 6.72 -19.85
CA ILE A 302 0.25 7.12 -21.07
C ILE A 302 -0.43 6.59 -22.32
N ASN A 303 -0.18 7.24 -23.45
CA ASN A 303 -0.70 6.80 -24.75
C ASN A 303 0.22 5.69 -25.33
N ALA A 304 -0.06 4.44 -25.04
CA ALA A 304 0.68 3.28 -25.53
C ALA A 304 -0.28 2.11 -25.78
N LYS A 305 0.15 1.07 -26.50
CA LYS A 305 -0.65 -0.14 -26.77
C LYS A 305 -1.07 -0.84 -25.47
N ASP A 306 -0.15 -0.92 -24.51
CA ASP A 306 -0.41 -1.34 -23.13
C ASP A 306 0.02 -0.18 -22.21
N PRO A 307 -0.88 0.76 -21.92
CA PRO A 307 -0.55 1.97 -21.17
C PRO A 307 0.03 1.68 -19.79
N LYS A 308 -0.59 0.73 -19.07
CA LYS A 308 -0.23 0.43 -17.69
C LYS A 308 1.12 -0.28 -17.61
N MET A 309 1.34 -1.35 -18.39
CA MET A 309 2.61 -2.06 -18.40
C MET A 309 3.74 -1.14 -18.86
N THR A 310 3.52 -0.31 -19.88
CA THR A 310 4.55 0.62 -20.36
C THR A 310 4.96 1.64 -19.29
N ALA A 311 4.00 2.20 -18.56
CA ALA A 311 4.30 3.14 -17.47
C ALA A 311 5.00 2.45 -16.29
N PHE A 312 4.57 1.24 -15.93
CA PHE A 312 5.27 0.44 -14.92
C PHE A 312 6.70 0.09 -15.35
N SER A 313 6.92 -0.27 -16.62
CA SER A 313 8.25 -0.57 -17.16
C SER A 313 9.21 0.61 -17.02
N TYR A 314 8.73 1.83 -17.30
CA TYR A 314 9.50 3.05 -17.04
C TYR A 314 9.89 3.19 -15.57
N CYS A 315 8.95 2.97 -14.66
CA CYS A 315 9.19 3.05 -13.23
C CYS A 315 10.16 1.95 -12.73
N TYR A 316 10.08 0.73 -13.28
CA TYR A 316 11.03 -0.34 -12.96
C TYR A 316 12.45 0.04 -13.36
N GLY A 317 12.64 0.53 -14.59
CA GLY A 317 13.93 1.01 -15.06
C GLY A 317 14.51 2.14 -14.21
N TYR A 318 13.65 3.09 -13.82
CA TYR A 318 14.02 4.21 -12.95
C TYR A 318 14.48 3.73 -11.57
N ILE A 319 13.73 2.84 -10.92
CA ILE A 319 14.07 2.28 -9.60
C ILE A 319 15.37 1.47 -9.70
N ASN A 320 15.52 0.62 -10.71
CA ASN A 320 16.73 -0.16 -10.92
C ASN A 320 17.97 0.74 -11.10
N ALA A 321 17.86 1.80 -11.90
CA ALA A 321 18.96 2.75 -12.08
C ALA A 321 19.36 3.40 -10.75
N LEU A 322 18.40 3.78 -9.91
CA LEU A 322 18.70 4.32 -8.58
C LEU A 322 19.34 3.29 -7.66
N LEU A 323 18.89 2.03 -7.67
CA LEU A 323 19.49 0.95 -6.87
C LEU A 323 20.95 0.72 -7.26
N GLN A 324 21.28 0.71 -8.57
CA GLN A 324 22.63 0.57 -9.08
C GLN A 324 23.57 1.70 -8.60
N THR A 325 23.06 2.93 -8.44
CA THR A 325 23.88 4.04 -7.91
C THR A 325 24.33 3.81 -6.47
N LEU A 326 23.55 3.04 -5.69
CA LEU A 326 23.90 2.74 -4.31
C LEU A 326 24.94 1.62 -4.15
N GLU A 327 25.11 0.77 -5.16
CA GLU A 327 26.09 -0.31 -5.16
C GLU A 327 27.49 0.19 -5.53
N ASN A 328 27.54 1.28 -6.31
CA ASN A 328 28.76 1.88 -6.83
C ASN A 328 29.33 3.01 -5.94
N ASN A 329 28.62 3.38 -4.88
CA ASN A 329 29.02 4.35 -3.87
C ASN A 329 29.02 3.71 -2.45
#